data_c6104a7c54e1162472f23d33c51c57cc
#
_entry.id   c6104a7c54e1162472f23d33c51c57cc
#
_cell.length_a   1.000
_cell.length_b   1.000
_cell.length_c   1.000
_cell.angle_alpha   90.00
_cell.angle_beta   90.00
_cell.angle_gamma   90.00
#
_symmetry.space_group_name_H-M   'P 1'
#
loop_
_entity.id
_entity.type
_entity.pdbx_description
1 polymer ?
#
loop_
_entity_poly.entity_id
_entity_poly.type
_entity_poly.pdbx_seq_one_letter_code
_entity_poly.pdbx_strand_id
1 'polypeptide(L)'
;MMHTRKKILVFSDWFLPGYKAGGPIRSLANLVHSLDIDFWIVTLITDHHSTQPYEGIQRGAWTQHRANVQVCYVDQKDVTALFVKKILKEQSFHYIYFNSLFSPIFTLLPLRTARAMGLGARCVLAPRGMLKPGALSIKSKKKKIFLFVSRLLGWFNNIRWHATNEQEKQEIEHHYGKSCMVFVAPNLASIIDSNDEPVEKESGSLRLVSIARISAEKGIREAIQFLKCAEPKTGVDCAFYGTQQDEAYLNECKQLAAQIEGAHISFPGEIAPEEIPNALQNAHFFYMATWGENFGHAIAEALQHGKPVIISDRTPWRNLKSANAGWDLPLEEKSFTEILKVSHSMNQSEYNVWSNGAKAFGHAHANDPRHLQSYYSLFA
;
A
#
# COMPACT_ATOMS: atom_id res chain seq x y z
N MET A 1 -7.36 -18.37 -32.50
CA MET A 1 -8.19 -18.75 -31.34
C MET A 1 -8.31 -17.55 -30.46
N MET A 2 -9.52 -17.01 -30.26
CA MET A 2 -9.74 -15.97 -29.26
C MET A 2 -9.40 -16.57 -27.89
N HIS A 3 -8.30 -16.15 -27.28
CA HIS A 3 -8.04 -16.46 -25.88
C HIS A 3 -9.17 -15.82 -25.06
N THR A 4 -10.09 -16.64 -24.55
CA THR A 4 -11.09 -16.16 -23.59
C THR A 4 -10.35 -15.66 -22.37
N ARG A 5 -10.48 -14.34 -22.08
CA ARG A 5 -9.89 -13.74 -20.87
C ARG A 5 -10.37 -14.49 -19.62
N LYS A 6 -9.47 -14.71 -18.68
CA LYS A 6 -9.86 -15.26 -17.38
C LYS A 6 -10.79 -14.26 -16.68
N LYS A 7 -11.76 -14.79 -15.94
CA LYS A 7 -12.71 -13.99 -15.13
C LYS A 7 -12.41 -14.21 -13.66
N ILE A 8 -12.18 -13.13 -12.92
CA ILE A 8 -11.89 -13.16 -11.48
C ILE A 8 -12.94 -12.35 -10.73
N LEU A 9 -13.59 -12.99 -9.76
CA LEU A 9 -14.45 -12.31 -8.80
C LEU A 9 -13.60 -11.87 -7.60
N VAL A 10 -13.65 -10.59 -7.27
CA VAL A 10 -12.89 -10.01 -6.16
C VAL A 10 -13.84 -9.55 -5.05
N PHE A 11 -13.53 -9.91 -3.82
CA PHE A 11 -14.15 -9.33 -2.63
C PHE A 11 -13.14 -8.46 -1.91
N SER A 12 -13.46 -7.19 -1.72
CA SER A 12 -12.62 -6.21 -1.02
C SER A 12 -13.48 -5.29 -0.18
N ASP A 13 -13.04 -4.96 1.04
CA ASP A 13 -13.78 -4.02 1.89
C ASP A 13 -13.90 -2.65 1.21
N TRP A 14 -12.84 -2.17 0.54
CA TRP A 14 -12.81 -0.88 -0.16
C TRP A 14 -12.16 -0.98 -1.53
N PHE A 15 -12.66 -0.17 -2.45
CA PHE A 15 -12.13 0.03 -3.79
C PHE A 15 -12.38 1.48 -4.23
N LEU A 16 -11.87 1.87 -5.40
CA LEU A 16 -12.12 3.19 -5.98
C LEU A 16 -13.63 3.49 -6.09
N PRO A 17 -14.09 4.74 -5.91
CA PRO A 17 -13.30 5.96 -5.77
C PRO A 17 -12.75 6.19 -4.35
N GLY A 18 -12.98 5.29 -3.40
CA GLY A 18 -12.41 5.38 -2.06
C GLY A 18 -10.88 5.36 -2.08
N TYR A 19 -10.26 6.10 -1.16
CA TYR A 19 -8.81 6.16 -1.02
C TYR A 19 -8.32 6.15 0.44
N LYS A 20 -9.20 6.39 1.40
CA LYS A 20 -8.84 6.57 2.82
C LYS A 20 -8.28 5.31 3.49
N ALA A 21 -8.61 4.12 2.99
CA ALA A 21 -7.99 2.88 3.46
C ALA A 21 -6.54 2.69 2.94
N GLY A 22 -6.09 3.54 2.03
CA GLY A 22 -4.68 3.63 1.61
C GLY A 22 -4.20 2.45 0.76
N GLY A 23 -3.07 1.85 1.15
CA GLY A 23 -2.35 0.83 0.38
C GLY A 23 -3.17 -0.32 -0.19
N PRO A 24 -4.10 -0.96 0.53
CA PRO A 24 -4.92 -2.06 0.00
C PRO A 24 -5.77 -1.67 -1.21
N ILE A 25 -6.34 -0.45 -1.23
CA ILE A 25 -7.11 0.07 -2.36
C ILE A 25 -6.20 0.26 -3.57
N ARG A 26 -5.05 0.92 -3.39
CA ARG A 26 -4.06 1.15 -4.45
C ARG A 26 -3.52 -0.16 -5.01
N SER A 27 -3.19 -1.13 -4.15
CA SER A 27 -2.72 -2.45 -4.60
C SER A 27 -3.75 -3.16 -5.47
N LEU A 28 -5.03 -3.11 -5.10
CA LEU A 28 -6.09 -3.73 -5.89
C LEU A 28 -6.35 -2.95 -7.19
N ALA A 29 -6.38 -1.63 -7.15
CA ALA A 29 -6.54 -0.79 -8.32
C ALA A 29 -5.42 -1.04 -9.35
N ASN A 30 -4.16 -1.03 -8.91
CA ASN A 30 -3.02 -1.30 -9.78
C ASN A 30 -3.07 -2.72 -10.36
N LEU A 31 -3.46 -3.72 -9.55
CA LEU A 31 -3.64 -5.10 -10.00
C LEU A 31 -4.63 -5.20 -11.17
N VAL A 32 -5.84 -4.66 -11.00
CA VAL A 32 -6.90 -4.79 -12.01
C VAL A 32 -6.66 -3.90 -13.23
N HIS A 33 -5.85 -2.86 -13.08
CA HIS A 33 -5.47 -1.96 -14.18
C HIS A 33 -4.31 -2.49 -15.02
N SER A 34 -3.45 -3.34 -14.44
CA SER A 34 -2.24 -3.84 -15.11
C SER A 34 -2.41 -5.18 -15.81
N LEU A 35 -3.42 -5.98 -15.42
CA LEU A 35 -3.61 -7.31 -15.98
C LEU A 35 -4.68 -7.34 -17.08
N ASP A 36 -4.42 -8.08 -18.16
CA ASP A 36 -5.40 -8.37 -19.21
C ASP A 36 -6.33 -9.53 -18.79
N ILE A 37 -7.08 -9.30 -17.71
CA ILE A 37 -8.01 -10.22 -17.07
C ILE A 37 -9.31 -9.46 -16.82
N ASP A 38 -10.45 -10.14 -16.91
CA ASP A 38 -11.74 -9.54 -16.57
C ASP A 38 -11.98 -9.64 -15.07
N PHE A 39 -12.16 -8.50 -14.41
CA PHE A 39 -12.39 -8.41 -12.97
C PHE A 39 -13.82 -7.97 -12.64
N TRP A 40 -14.40 -8.65 -11.66
CA TRP A 40 -15.70 -8.37 -11.07
C TRP A 40 -15.49 -8.11 -9.58
N ILE A 41 -15.69 -6.88 -9.12
CA ILE A 41 -15.34 -6.46 -7.77
C ILE A 41 -16.60 -6.20 -6.97
N VAL A 42 -16.73 -6.84 -5.81
CA VAL A 42 -17.75 -6.52 -4.81
C VAL A 42 -17.09 -5.76 -3.67
N THR A 43 -17.56 -4.55 -3.38
CA THR A 43 -16.97 -3.64 -2.40
C THR A 43 -18.03 -2.79 -1.69
N LEU A 44 -17.66 -2.17 -0.56
CA LEU A 44 -18.52 -1.21 0.13
C LEU A 44 -18.80 0.03 -0.72
N ILE A 45 -20.02 0.58 -0.58
CA ILE A 45 -20.45 1.82 -1.22
C ILE A 45 -19.96 3.07 -0.47
N THR A 46 -19.27 2.89 0.65
CA THR A 46 -18.71 3.96 1.48
C THR A 46 -17.20 3.83 1.56
N ASP A 47 -16.50 4.96 1.74
CA ASP A 47 -15.07 4.93 2.03
C ASP A 47 -14.78 4.53 3.49
N HIS A 48 -13.54 4.24 3.80
CA HIS A 48 -13.08 3.89 5.15
C HIS A 48 -13.36 5.04 6.12
N HIS A 49 -13.99 4.72 7.24
CA HIS A 49 -14.48 5.67 8.25
C HIS A 49 -15.54 6.67 7.75
N SER A 50 -16.14 6.46 6.58
CA SER A 50 -17.28 7.25 6.09
C SER A 50 -18.58 6.50 6.27
N THR A 51 -19.64 7.21 6.61
CA THR A 51 -21.03 6.71 6.57
C THR A 51 -21.76 7.18 5.32
N GLN A 52 -21.17 8.09 4.55
CA GLN A 52 -21.78 8.63 3.34
C GLN A 52 -21.44 7.75 2.14
N PRO A 53 -22.46 7.30 1.38
CA PRO A 53 -22.25 6.60 0.11
C PRO A 53 -21.54 7.51 -0.90
N TYR A 54 -20.81 6.90 -1.83
CA TYR A 54 -20.26 7.64 -2.97
C TYR A 54 -21.37 8.22 -3.83
N GLU A 55 -21.21 9.48 -4.21
CA GLU A 55 -22.19 10.18 -5.08
C GLU A 55 -22.25 9.55 -6.48
N GLY A 56 -23.46 9.50 -7.05
CA GLY A 56 -23.70 9.01 -8.42
C GLY A 56 -23.51 7.51 -8.61
N ILE A 57 -23.20 6.73 -7.56
CA ILE A 57 -23.00 5.28 -7.66
C ILE A 57 -24.29 4.54 -7.30
N GLN A 58 -24.75 3.67 -8.22
CA GLN A 58 -25.92 2.83 -8.02
C GLN A 58 -25.56 1.62 -7.12
N ARG A 59 -26.28 1.48 -6.01
CA ARG A 59 -26.12 0.37 -5.06
C ARG A 59 -26.61 -0.96 -5.65
N GLY A 60 -25.82 -2.02 -5.46
CA GLY A 60 -26.19 -3.39 -5.79
C GLY A 60 -26.21 -3.72 -7.28
N ALA A 61 -25.88 -2.76 -8.15
CA ALA A 61 -25.77 -2.96 -9.59
C ALA A 61 -24.32 -3.07 -10.02
N TRP A 62 -24.06 -3.85 -11.06
CA TRP A 62 -22.76 -3.91 -11.70
C TRP A 62 -22.55 -2.67 -12.56
N THR A 63 -21.53 -1.90 -12.22
CA THR A 63 -21.15 -0.67 -12.92
C THR A 63 -19.81 -0.87 -13.60
N GLN A 64 -19.72 -0.46 -14.87
CA GLN A 64 -18.46 -0.51 -15.63
C GLN A 64 -17.50 0.53 -15.07
N HIS A 65 -16.36 0.09 -14.56
CA HIS A 65 -15.27 0.96 -14.10
C HIS A 65 -14.22 1.15 -15.20
N ARG A 66 -13.88 0.06 -15.90
CA ARG A 66 -12.99 0.01 -17.08
C ARG A 66 -13.48 -1.08 -18.04
N ALA A 67 -12.91 -1.15 -19.24
CA ALA A 67 -13.27 -2.14 -20.26
C ALA A 67 -13.29 -3.58 -19.72
N ASN A 68 -12.37 -3.90 -18.80
CA ASN A 68 -12.22 -5.23 -18.20
C ASN A 68 -12.57 -5.27 -16.70
N VAL A 69 -13.18 -4.23 -16.13
CA VAL A 69 -13.47 -4.13 -14.69
C VAL A 69 -14.92 -3.70 -14.46
N GLN A 70 -15.68 -4.59 -13.81
CA GLN A 70 -17.03 -4.35 -13.30
C GLN A 70 -17.00 -4.23 -11.78
N VAL A 71 -17.72 -3.25 -11.21
CA VAL A 71 -17.77 -3.06 -9.74
C VAL A 71 -19.22 -3.05 -9.28
N CYS A 72 -19.50 -3.81 -8.21
CA CYS A 72 -20.77 -3.80 -7.52
C CYS A 72 -20.57 -3.20 -6.13
N TYR A 73 -21.13 -2.02 -5.90
CA TYR A 73 -21.07 -1.32 -4.63
C TYR A 73 -22.26 -1.70 -3.75
N VAL A 74 -21.98 -2.15 -2.52
CA VAL A 74 -22.99 -2.71 -1.63
C VAL A 74 -22.91 -2.12 -0.22
N ASP A 75 -24.00 -2.16 0.52
CA ASP A 75 -23.92 -2.00 1.97
C ASP A 75 -23.43 -3.30 2.60
N GLN A 76 -22.76 -3.17 3.73
CA GLN A 76 -22.28 -4.32 4.49
C GLN A 76 -23.37 -5.34 4.80
N LYS A 77 -24.58 -4.89 5.14
CA LYS A 77 -25.74 -5.73 5.48
C LYS A 77 -26.28 -6.56 4.30
N ASP A 78 -26.06 -6.10 3.06
CA ASP A 78 -26.56 -6.74 1.84
C ASP A 78 -25.67 -7.91 1.39
N VAL A 79 -24.41 -7.97 1.89
CA VAL A 79 -23.50 -9.07 1.60
C VAL A 79 -23.88 -10.28 2.48
N THR A 80 -24.79 -11.10 1.97
CA THR A 80 -25.25 -12.33 2.60
C THR A 80 -24.76 -13.56 1.85
N ALA A 81 -24.87 -14.76 2.46
CA ALA A 81 -24.54 -16.00 1.77
C ALA A 81 -25.43 -16.22 0.52
N LEU A 82 -26.67 -15.75 0.52
CA LEU A 82 -27.57 -15.81 -0.63
C LEU A 82 -27.08 -14.88 -1.75
N PHE A 83 -26.66 -13.66 -1.43
CA PHE A 83 -26.06 -12.72 -2.38
C PHE A 83 -24.83 -13.31 -3.04
N VAL A 84 -23.91 -13.86 -2.25
CA VAL A 84 -22.67 -14.50 -2.78
C VAL A 84 -23.01 -15.70 -3.66
N LYS A 85 -23.95 -16.58 -3.22
CA LYS A 85 -24.41 -17.73 -4.02
C LYS A 85 -25.04 -17.30 -5.34
N LYS A 86 -25.80 -16.21 -5.35
CA LYS A 86 -26.42 -15.66 -6.56
C LYS A 86 -25.33 -15.28 -7.57
N ILE A 87 -24.36 -14.47 -7.18
CA ILE A 87 -23.24 -14.05 -8.05
C ILE A 87 -22.47 -15.26 -8.60
N LEU A 88 -22.14 -16.23 -7.75
CA LEU A 88 -21.37 -17.42 -8.15
C LEU A 88 -22.16 -18.37 -9.06
N LYS A 89 -23.48 -18.29 -9.09
CA LYS A 89 -24.35 -19.07 -10.01
C LYS A 89 -24.60 -18.35 -11.33
N GLU A 90 -24.70 -17.01 -11.31
CA GLU A 90 -24.99 -16.21 -12.50
C GLU A 90 -23.83 -16.18 -13.47
N GLN A 91 -22.59 -16.31 -12.98
CA GLN A 91 -21.39 -16.30 -13.80
C GLN A 91 -20.38 -17.33 -13.36
N SER A 92 -19.67 -17.91 -14.34
CA SER A 92 -18.54 -18.79 -14.08
C SER A 92 -17.25 -17.98 -13.93
N PHE A 93 -16.69 -17.97 -12.73
CA PHE A 93 -15.40 -17.37 -12.43
C PHE A 93 -14.30 -18.44 -12.39
N HIS A 94 -13.13 -18.11 -12.95
CA HIS A 94 -11.95 -18.96 -12.86
C HIS A 94 -11.37 -18.92 -11.46
N TYR A 95 -11.35 -17.73 -10.84
CA TYR A 95 -10.86 -17.50 -9.48
C TYR A 95 -11.77 -16.57 -8.69
N ILE A 96 -11.74 -16.74 -7.37
CA ILE A 96 -12.42 -15.87 -6.39
C ILE A 96 -11.33 -15.32 -5.48
N TYR A 97 -11.07 -14.03 -5.56
CA TYR A 97 -9.96 -13.36 -4.90
C TYR A 97 -10.44 -12.55 -3.69
N PHE A 98 -9.80 -12.76 -2.54
CA PHE A 98 -10.09 -12.08 -1.28
C PHE A 98 -8.93 -11.16 -0.90
N ASN A 99 -9.20 -9.86 -0.81
CA ASN A 99 -8.18 -8.83 -0.62
C ASN A 99 -7.95 -8.46 0.85
N SER A 100 -8.17 -9.38 1.78
CA SER A 100 -8.01 -9.19 3.23
C SER A 100 -8.10 -10.53 3.94
N LEU A 101 -7.41 -10.71 5.09
CA LEU A 101 -7.52 -11.94 5.88
C LEU A 101 -8.67 -11.89 6.91
N PHE A 102 -8.82 -10.74 7.59
CA PHE A 102 -9.66 -10.64 8.77
C PHE A 102 -11.06 -10.06 8.50
N SER A 103 -11.43 -9.74 7.26
CA SER A 103 -12.76 -9.24 6.94
C SER A 103 -13.84 -10.33 7.14
N PRO A 104 -14.79 -10.18 8.07
CA PRO A 104 -15.86 -11.15 8.22
C PRO A 104 -16.78 -11.21 7.00
N ILE A 105 -17.00 -10.06 6.36
CA ILE A 105 -18.01 -9.86 5.31
C ILE A 105 -17.41 -10.05 3.91
N PHE A 106 -16.21 -9.52 3.66
CA PHE A 106 -15.60 -9.59 2.32
C PHE A 106 -14.56 -10.70 2.19
N THR A 107 -14.28 -11.47 3.26
CA THR A 107 -13.41 -12.65 3.19
C THR A 107 -14.07 -13.88 3.74
N LEU A 108 -14.42 -13.91 5.04
CA LEU A 108 -14.84 -15.16 5.69
C LEU A 108 -16.19 -15.66 5.19
N LEU A 109 -17.18 -14.79 5.08
CA LEU A 109 -18.51 -15.14 4.58
C LEU A 109 -18.46 -15.67 3.12
N PRO A 110 -17.88 -14.94 2.14
CA PRO A 110 -17.87 -15.40 0.76
C PRO A 110 -16.93 -16.60 0.56
N LEU A 111 -15.80 -16.69 1.28
CA LEU A 111 -14.94 -17.88 1.24
C LEU A 111 -15.68 -19.14 1.72
N ARG A 112 -16.37 -19.08 2.87
CA ARG A 112 -17.17 -20.20 3.38
C ARG A 112 -18.28 -20.58 2.40
N THR A 113 -18.94 -19.59 1.80
CA THR A 113 -19.98 -19.82 0.81
C THR A 113 -19.42 -20.49 -0.45
N ALA A 114 -18.31 -20.00 -0.98
CA ALA A 114 -17.65 -20.60 -2.15
C ALA A 114 -17.20 -22.04 -1.87
N ARG A 115 -16.62 -22.31 -0.69
CA ARG A 115 -16.23 -23.67 -0.28
C ARG A 115 -17.42 -24.62 -0.15
N ALA A 116 -18.53 -24.14 0.43
CA ALA A 116 -19.78 -24.93 0.52
C ALA A 116 -20.38 -25.25 -0.87
N MET A 117 -20.00 -24.50 -1.91
CA MET A 117 -20.35 -24.75 -3.30
C MET A 117 -19.29 -25.59 -4.07
N GLY A 118 -18.26 -26.13 -3.38
CA GLY A 118 -17.20 -26.92 -4.00
C GLY A 118 -16.15 -26.09 -4.75
N LEU A 119 -16.13 -24.75 -4.59
CA LEU A 119 -15.23 -23.85 -5.32
C LEU A 119 -13.94 -23.51 -4.55
N GLY A 120 -13.60 -24.24 -3.48
CA GLY A 120 -12.45 -23.97 -2.62
C GLY A 120 -11.12 -23.83 -3.38
N ALA A 121 -10.84 -24.72 -4.34
CA ALA A 121 -9.62 -24.69 -5.15
C ALA A 121 -9.49 -23.45 -6.07
N ARG A 122 -10.60 -22.73 -6.32
CA ARG A 122 -10.62 -21.47 -7.07
C ARG A 122 -10.41 -20.24 -6.18
N CYS A 123 -10.39 -20.42 -4.85
CA CYS A 123 -10.23 -19.32 -3.89
C CYS A 123 -8.78 -18.91 -3.78
N VAL A 124 -8.52 -17.62 -3.87
CA VAL A 124 -7.21 -16.98 -3.67
C VAL A 124 -7.32 -15.96 -2.55
N LEU A 125 -6.47 -16.04 -1.53
CA LEU A 125 -6.50 -15.16 -0.36
C LEU A 125 -5.20 -14.39 -0.22
N ALA A 126 -5.29 -13.07 -0.20
CA ALA A 126 -4.18 -12.15 0.02
C ALA A 126 -4.25 -11.53 1.42
N PRO A 127 -3.37 -11.86 2.37
CA PRO A 127 -3.37 -11.29 3.72
C PRO A 127 -2.98 -9.81 3.77
N ARG A 128 -2.25 -9.32 2.79
CA ARG A 128 -1.84 -7.91 2.69
C ARG A 128 -1.08 -7.40 3.92
N GLY A 129 -0.11 -8.18 4.41
CA GLY A 129 0.71 -7.83 5.56
C GLY A 129 0.02 -8.01 6.93
N MET A 130 -1.21 -8.55 6.96
CA MET A 130 -1.97 -8.69 8.22
C MET A 130 -1.41 -9.75 9.16
N LEU A 131 -0.49 -10.60 8.71
CA LEU A 131 0.18 -11.63 9.51
C LEU A 131 1.51 -11.14 10.12
N LYS A 132 1.97 -9.93 9.78
CA LYS A 132 3.17 -9.34 10.37
C LYS A 132 3.03 -9.18 11.89
N PRO A 133 4.11 -9.33 12.67
CA PRO A 133 4.08 -9.19 14.13
C PRO A 133 3.46 -7.87 14.59
N GLY A 134 3.81 -6.75 13.97
CA GLY A 134 3.22 -5.44 14.25
C GLY A 134 1.72 -5.39 14.00
N ALA A 135 1.25 -5.94 12.89
CA ALA A 135 -0.19 -6.02 12.60
C ALA A 135 -0.93 -6.93 13.58
N LEU A 136 -0.30 -8.03 14.02
CA LEU A 136 -0.89 -8.97 14.98
C LEU A 136 -0.91 -8.44 16.41
N SER A 137 -0.07 -7.48 16.77
CA SER A 137 -0.06 -6.86 18.11
C SER A 137 -1.33 -6.07 18.40
N ILE A 138 -1.93 -5.47 17.37
CA ILE A 138 -3.19 -4.72 17.47
C ILE A 138 -4.36 -5.72 17.64
N LYS A 139 -5.13 -5.60 18.75
CA LYS A 139 -6.21 -6.54 19.12
C LYS A 139 -5.69 -8.00 19.20
N SER A 140 -4.50 -8.19 19.72
CA SER A 140 -3.71 -9.43 19.63
C SER A 140 -4.45 -10.68 20.10
N LYS A 141 -5.19 -10.62 21.23
CA LYS A 141 -5.95 -11.76 21.75
C LYS A 141 -6.99 -12.29 20.74
N LYS A 142 -7.78 -11.38 20.13
CA LYS A 142 -8.81 -11.77 19.14
C LYS A 142 -8.17 -12.39 17.90
N LYS A 143 -7.08 -11.82 17.39
CA LYS A 143 -6.39 -12.33 16.22
C LYS A 143 -5.72 -13.67 16.48
N LYS A 144 -5.06 -13.87 17.63
CA LYS A 144 -4.48 -15.17 18.02
C LYS A 144 -5.51 -16.28 18.10
N ILE A 145 -6.67 -16.00 18.73
CA ILE A 145 -7.80 -16.95 18.79
C ILE A 145 -8.30 -17.27 17.37
N PHE A 146 -8.48 -16.25 16.53
CA PHE A 146 -8.91 -16.44 15.15
C PHE A 146 -7.93 -17.33 14.37
N LEU A 147 -6.63 -17.07 14.44
CA LEU A 147 -5.60 -17.86 13.74
C LEU A 147 -5.61 -19.31 14.22
N PHE A 148 -5.72 -19.54 15.53
CA PHE A 148 -5.79 -20.87 16.11
C PHE A 148 -7.04 -21.63 15.64
N VAL A 149 -8.23 -21.01 15.76
CA VAL A 149 -9.51 -21.63 15.38
C VAL A 149 -9.59 -21.87 13.88
N SER A 150 -9.18 -20.90 13.06
CA SER A 150 -9.21 -21.03 11.61
C SER A 150 -8.29 -22.13 11.10
N ARG A 151 -7.13 -22.32 11.74
CA ARG A 151 -6.20 -23.43 11.45
C ARG A 151 -6.80 -24.76 11.88
N LEU A 152 -7.31 -24.87 13.12
CA LEU A 152 -7.91 -26.09 13.66
C LEU A 152 -9.09 -26.59 12.83
N LEU A 153 -9.95 -25.68 12.41
CA LEU A 153 -11.15 -25.98 11.60
C LEU A 153 -10.84 -26.04 10.09
N GLY A 154 -9.60 -25.87 9.68
CA GLY A 154 -9.19 -25.93 8.28
C GLY A 154 -9.91 -24.93 7.36
N TRP A 155 -10.21 -23.72 7.86
CA TRP A 155 -10.97 -22.73 7.08
C TRP A 155 -10.29 -22.34 5.78
N PHE A 156 -8.97 -22.40 5.75
CA PHE A 156 -8.15 -22.01 4.62
C PHE A 156 -7.46 -23.21 3.92
N ASN A 157 -7.93 -24.44 4.17
CA ASN A 157 -7.42 -25.60 3.48
C ASN A 157 -7.85 -25.59 2.01
N ASN A 158 -7.01 -26.09 1.11
CA ASN A 158 -7.25 -26.21 -0.34
C ASN A 158 -7.63 -24.88 -1.02
N ILE A 159 -7.02 -23.76 -0.57
CA ILE A 159 -7.04 -22.49 -1.26
C ILE A 159 -5.64 -22.11 -1.71
N ARG A 160 -5.54 -21.16 -2.65
CA ARG A 160 -4.29 -20.53 -3.02
C ARG A 160 -4.06 -19.32 -2.11
N TRP A 161 -2.82 -19.11 -1.67
CA TRP A 161 -2.41 -17.92 -0.96
C TRP A 161 -1.63 -17.01 -1.88
N HIS A 162 -1.91 -15.72 -1.83
CA HIS A 162 -1.13 -14.69 -2.48
C HIS A 162 -0.30 -13.94 -1.44
N ALA A 163 1.01 -14.13 -1.45
CA ALA A 163 1.98 -13.36 -0.67
C ALA A 163 2.59 -12.26 -1.56
N THR A 164 2.78 -11.07 -1.02
CA THR A 164 3.38 -9.94 -1.75
C THR A 164 4.92 -9.97 -1.78
N ASN A 165 5.53 -10.80 -0.92
CA ASN A 165 6.97 -11.02 -0.84
C ASN A 165 7.27 -12.33 -0.09
N GLU A 166 8.54 -12.74 -0.10
CA GLU A 166 8.97 -13.98 0.57
C GLU A 166 8.77 -13.95 2.09
N GLN A 167 8.86 -12.77 2.72
CA GLN A 167 8.59 -12.65 4.16
C GLN A 167 7.12 -12.95 4.46
N GLU A 168 6.18 -12.39 3.70
CA GLU A 168 4.74 -12.67 3.87
C GLU A 168 4.42 -14.15 3.61
N LYS A 169 5.11 -14.80 2.66
CA LYS A 169 5.03 -16.24 2.46
C LYS A 169 5.45 -17.00 3.71
N GLN A 170 6.59 -16.66 4.29
CA GLN A 170 7.05 -17.29 5.54
C GLN A 170 6.06 -17.07 6.69
N GLU A 171 5.44 -15.90 6.79
CA GLU A 171 4.39 -15.60 7.78
C GLU A 171 3.15 -16.49 7.58
N ILE A 172 2.70 -16.67 6.33
CA ILE A 172 1.60 -17.59 5.99
C ILE A 172 1.97 -19.04 6.38
N GLU A 173 3.14 -19.51 5.98
CA GLU A 173 3.61 -20.86 6.28
C GLU A 173 3.82 -21.11 7.79
N HIS A 174 4.24 -20.08 8.54
CA HIS A 174 4.34 -20.14 9.98
C HIS A 174 2.98 -20.39 10.67
N HIS A 175 1.95 -19.67 10.23
CA HIS A 175 0.62 -19.75 10.85
C HIS A 175 -0.21 -20.94 10.36
N TYR A 176 -0.11 -21.31 9.10
CA TYR A 176 -1.00 -22.31 8.46
C TYR A 176 -0.29 -23.57 7.98
N GLY A 177 1.05 -23.60 8.02
CA GLY A 177 1.86 -24.75 7.67
C GLY A 177 2.49 -24.67 6.28
N LYS A 178 3.62 -25.38 6.10
CA LYS A 178 4.39 -25.39 4.84
C LYS A 178 3.69 -26.11 3.67
N SER A 179 2.60 -26.81 3.94
CA SER A 179 1.77 -27.44 2.91
C SER A 179 0.81 -26.49 2.20
N CYS A 180 0.76 -25.23 2.64
CA CYS A 180 -0.04 -24.20 1.97
C CYS A 180 0.48 -23.93 0.55
N MET A 181 -0.43 -23.79 -0.41
CA MET A 181 -0.10 -23.39 -1.78
C MET A 181 0.06 -21.87 -1.82
N VAL A 182 1.29 -21.37 -1.67
CA VAL A 182 1.61 -19.95 -1.62
C VAL A 182 2.30 -19.49 -2.90
N PHE A 183 1.72 -18.49 -3.56
CA PHE A 183 2.30 -17.80 -4.72
C PHE A 183 2.81 -16.42 -4.27
N VAL A 184 4.03 -16.10 -4.66
CA VAL A 184 4.62 -14.78 -4.38
C VAL A 184 4.45 -13.91 -5.62
N ALA A 185 3.65 -12.84 -5.47
CA ALA A 185 3.46 -11.84 -6.50
C ALA A 185 3.50 -10.44 -5.84
N PRO A 186 4.50 -9.60 -6.15
CA PRO A 186 4.65 -8.31 -5.50
C PRO A 186 3.51 -7.37 -5.87
N ASN A 187 3.20 -6.42 -5.00
CA ASN A 187 2.26 -5.37 -5.36
C ASN A 187 2.78 -4.61 -6.59
N LEU A 188 1.87 -4.30 -7.51
CA LEU A 188 2.20 -3.53 -8.70
C LEU A 188 2.20 -2.03 -8.36
N ALA A 189 3.19 -1.31 -8.87
CA ALA A 189 3.16 0.14 -8.87
C ALA A 189 2.20 0.64 -9.97
N SER A 190 1.61 1.82 -9.78
CA SER A 190 1.02 2.56 -10.90
C SER A 190 2.14 2.98 -11.86
N ILE A 191 1.88 2.93 -13.15
CA ILE A 191 2.79 3.51 -14.13
C ILE A 191 2.46 4.99 -14.22
N ILE A 192 3.45 5.83 -13.91
CA ILE A 192 3.32 7.29 -13.94
C ILE A 192 4.17 7.78 -15.11
N ASP A 193 3.54 8.43 -16.06
CA ASP A 193 4.22 9.11 -17.17
C ASP A 193 4.40 10.59 -16.77
N SER A 194 5.43 10.85 -15.95
CA SER A 194 5.76 12.21 -15.55
C SER A 194 6.97 12.72 -16.33
N ASN A 195 6.81 13.89 -16.96
CA ASN A 195 7.91 14.64 -17.57
C ASN A 195 8.50 15.67 -16.60
N ASP A 196 8.37 15.41 -15.28
CA ASP A 196 8.84 16.32 -14.26
C ASP A 196 10.35 16.51 -14.36
N GLU A 197 10.76 17.78 -14.48
CA GLU A 197 12.16 18.18 -14.34
C GLU A 197 12.55 18.19 -12.85
N PRO A 198 13.85 18.00 -12.55
CA PRO A 198 14.34 18.14 -11.18
C PRO A 198 14.00 19.52 -10.61
N VAL A 199 13.41 19.53 -9.41
CA VAL A 199 13.06 20.78 -8.74
C VAL A 199 14.33 21.56 -8.38
N GLU A 200 14.22 22.89 -8.34
CA GLU A 200 15.31 23.76 -7.94
C GLU A 200 15.79 23.48 -6.52
N LYS A 201 17.10 23.28 -6.37
CA LYS A 201 17.79 22.90 -5.14
C LYS A 201 19.00 23.79 -4.90
N GLU A 202 18.90 24.60 -3.87
CA GLU A 202 20.01 25.39 -3.36
C GLU A 202 20.68 24.67 -2.17
N SER A 203 22.00 24.82 -2.05
CA SER A 203 22.72 24.36 -0.86
C SER A 203 22.22 25.13 0.36
N GLY A 204 21.90 24.43 1.44
CA GLY A 204 21.29 25.01 2.64
C GLY A 204 19.77 25.06 2.61
N SER A 205 19.11 24.54 1.55
CA SER A 205 17.66 24.39 1.48
C SER A 205 17.28 22.90 1.39
N LEU A 206 16.33 22.43 2.17
CA LEU A 206 15.87 21.03 2.19
C LEU A 206 14.35 20.96 2.34
N ARG A 207 13.66 20.55 1.28
CA ARG A 207 12.23 20.34 1.28
C ARG A 207 11.93 18.84 1.28
N LEU A 208 11.26 18.38 2.35
CA LEU A 208 10.92 16.98 2.58
C LEU A 208 9.41 16.79 2.51
N VAL A 209 8.97 15.67 1.96
CA VAL A 209 7.57 15.26 1.97
C VAL A 209 7.43 13.82 2.42
N SER A 210 6.45 13.57 3.27
CA SER A 210 6.02 12.23 3.68
C SER A 210 4.54 12.09 3.40
N ILE A 211 4.14 10.99 2.76
CA ILE A 211 2.74 10.69 2.44
C ILE A 211 2.41 9.32 3.02
N ALA A 212 1.85 9.32 4.23
CA ALA A 212 1.49 8.11 4.95
C ALA A 212 0.49 8.45 6.06
N ARG A 213 -0.23 7.46 6.60
CA ARG A 213 -1.04 7.67 7.82
C ARG A 213 -0.16 8.23 8.94
N ILE A 214 -0.67 9.22 9.66
CA ILE A 214 0.02 9.75 10.84
C ILE A 214 -0.16 8.74 11.98
N SER A 215 0.80 7.86 12.14
CA SER A 215 0.76 6.77 13.13
C SER A 215 2.17 6.35 13.56
N ALA A 216 2.28 5.75 14.74
CA ALA A 216 3.56 5.27 15.27
C ALA A 216 4.23 4.24 14.35
N GLU A 217 3.46 3.39 13.65
CA GLU A 217 3.97 2.43 12.68
C GLU A 217 4.74 3.11 11.54
N LYS A 218 4.31 4.31 11.13
CA LYS A 218 4.95 5.08 10.05
C LYS A 218 6.14 5.91 10.51
N GLY A 219 6.47 5.88 11.81
CA GLY A 219 7.68 6.48 12.35
C GLY A 219 7.75 7.99 12.21
N ILE A 220 6.60 8.67 12.30
CA ILE A 220 6.56 10.14 12.15
C ILE A 220 7.33 10.82 13.29
N ARG A 221 7.18 10.34 14.53
CA ARG A 221 7.92 10.84 15.68
C ARG A 221 9.42 10.64 15.51
N GLU A 222 9.83 9.45 15.07
CA GLU A 222 11.23 9.12 14.77
C GLU A 222 11.78 10.04 13.68
N ALA A 223 11.03 10.25 12.61
CA ALA A 223 11.41 11.16 11.52
C ALA A 223 11.66 12.59 12.04
N ILE A 224 10.77 13.12 12.88
CA ILE A 224 10.93 14.45 13.48
C ILE A 224 12.13 14.46 14.45
N GLN A 225 12.31 13.42 15.27
CA GLN A 225 13.45 13.31 16.17
C GLN A 225 14.78 13.32 15.40
N PHE A 226 14.87 12.60 14.29
CA PHE A 226 16.08 12.58 13.46
C PHE A 226 16.35 13.94 12.79
N LEU A 227 15.30 14.66 12.38
CA LEU A 227 15.42 16.05 11.93
C LEU A 227 15.96 16.97 13.04
N LYS A 228 15.45 16.82 14.28
CA LYS A 228 15.94 17.57 15.45
C LYS A 228 17.43 17.32 15.68
N CYS A 229 17.86 16.07 15.63
CA CYS A 229 19.27 15.67 15.84
C CYS A 229 20.17 16.07 14.66
N ALA A 230 19.62 16.38 13.49
CA ALA A 230 20.36 16.96 12.38
C ALA A 230 20.74 18.44 12.61
N GLU A 231 20.11 19.10 13.60
CA GLU A 231 20.37 20.48 14.00
C GLU A 231 20.35 21.46 12.80
N PRO A 232 19.24 21.51 12.04
CA PRO A 232 19.15 22.42 10.90
C PRO A 232 19.19 23.87 11.39
N LYS A 233 20.09 24.67 10.84
CA LYS A 233 20.17 26.09 11.21
C LYS A 233 19.05 26.92 10.58
N THR A 234 18.73 26.64 9.32
CA THR A 234 17.69 27.30 8.52
C THR A 234 17.34 26.43 7.29
N GLY A 235 16.25 26.80 6.60
CA GLY A 235 15.96 26.30 5.26
C GLY A 235 15.47 24.86 5.17
N VAL A 236 14.90 24.30 6.24
CA VAL A 236 14.25 22.99 6.22
C VAL A 236 12.75 23.15 6.27
N ASP A 237 12.06 22.61 5.24
CA ASP A 237 10.62 22.44 5.20
C ASP A 237 10.28 20.94 5.14
N CYS A 238 9.39 20.47 6.01
CA CYS A 238 8.96 19.08 6.03
C CYS A 238 7.42 18.99 6.18
N ALA A 239 6.77 18.39 5.20
CA ALA A 239 5.32 18.20 5.22
C ALA A 239 4.96 16.70 5.39
N PHE A 240 4.16 16.39 6.43
CA PHE A 240 3.63 15.06 6.70
C PHE A 240 2.15 15.01 6.32
N TYR A 241 1.84 14.50 5.13
CA TYR A 241 0.48 14.28 4.65
C TYR A 241 -0.06 12.92 5.08
N GLY A 242 -1.32 12.87 5.48
CA GLY A 242 -2.03 11.61 5.71
C GLY A 242 -3.17 11.71 6.71
N THR A 243 -3.94 10.63 6.78
CA THR A 243 -5.06 10.49 7.72
C THR A 243 -4.56 10.53 9.17
N GLN A 244 -5.30 11.25 10.02
CA GLN A 244 -4.98 11.49 11.43
C GLN A 244 -6.01 10.75 12.29
N GLN A 245 -5.70 9.54 12.71
CA GLN A 245 -6.62 8.69 13.48
C GLN A 245 -6.35 8.73 14.99
N ASP A 246 -5.13 9.07 15.40
CA ASP A 246 -4.68 9.16 16.78
C ASP A 246 -4.27 10.60 17.10
N GLU A 247 -5.21 11.35 17.69
CA GLU A 247 -4.99 12.76 18.03
C GLU A 247 -3.88 12.92 19.09
N ALA A 248 -3.75 11.98 20.02
CA ALA A 248 -2.71 12.04 21.05
C ALA A 248 -1.32 11.93 20.41
N TYR A 249 -1.15 10.96 19.50
CA TYR A 249 0.09 10.78 18.76
C TYR A 249 0.41 12.00 17.86
N LEU A 250 -0.59 12.55 17.16
CA LEU A 250 -0.40 13.76 16.36
C LEU A 250 0.05 14.95 17.21
N ASN A 251 -0.56 15.14 18.38
CA ASN A 251 -0.20 16.22 19.28
C ASN A 251 1.22 16.06 19.83
N GLU A 252 1.64 14.83 20.16
CA GLU A 252 3.04 14.53 20.52
C GLU A 252 4.00 14.91 19.39
N CYS A 253 3.69 14.54 18.15
CA CYS A 253 4.49 14.89 16.97
C CYS A 253 4.58 16.41 16.76
N LYS A 254 3.46 17.14 16.90
CA LYS A 254 3.43 18.60 16.78
C LYS A 254 4.26 19.29 17.87
N GLN A 255 4.17 18.81 19.11
CA GLN A 255 4.98 19.34 20.22
C GLN A 255 6.48 19.13 20.00
N LEU A 256 6.86 17.96 19.47
CA LEU A 256 8.25 17.69 19.13
C LEU A 256 8.73 18.57 17.97
N ALA A 257 7.91 18.74 16.92
CA ALA A 257 8.20 19.59 15.78
C ALA A 257 8.42 21.05 16.17
N ALA A 258 7.62 21.57 17.09
CA ALA A 258 7.73 22.94 17.59
C ALA A 258 9.04 23.24 18.36
N GLN A 259 9.81 22.20 18.73
CA GLN A 259 11.11 22.35 19.41
C GLN A 259 12.29 22.48 18.44
N ILE A 260 12.06 22.40 17.12
CA ILE A 260 13.13 22.43 16.14
C ILE A 260 13.26 23.83 15.57
N GLU A 261 14.29 24.53 16.00
CA GLU A 261 14.67 25.81 15.40
C GLU A 261 15.24 25.58 14.00
N GLY A 262 14.92 26.46 13.05
CA GLY A 262 15.43 26.39 11.67
C GLY A 262 14.71 25.41 10.74
N ALA A 263 13.65 24.72 11.21
CA ALA A 263 12.80 23.88 10.39
C ALA A 263 11.32 24.26 10.50
N HIS A 264 10.62 24.35 9.38
CA HIS A 264 9.17 24.43 9.31
C HIS A 264 8.59 23.03 9.08
N ILE A 265 7.91 22.48 10.08
CA ILE A 265 7.28 21.15 10.01
C ILE A 265 5.77 21.29 10.02
N SER A 266 5.10 20.79 9.01
CA SER A 266 3.67 20.93 8.82
C SER A 266 2.95 19.58 8.76
N PHE A 267 1.67 19.57 9.12
CA PHE A 267 0.76 18.44 9.07
C PHE A 267 -0.52 18.86 8.33
N PRO A 268 -0.49 18.93 6.99
CA PRO A 268 -1.61 19.46 6.21
C PRO A 268 -2.88 18.60 6.25
N GLY A 269 -2.78 17.36 6.77
CA GLY A 269 -3.91 16.44 6.82
C GLY A 269 -3.92 15.44 5.65
N GLU A 270 -5.11 14.97 5.30
CA GLU A 270 -5.31 14.06 4.18
C GLU A 270 -4.97 14.75 2.86
N ILE A 271 -4.43 13.98 1.91
CA ILE A 271 -4.15 14.45 0.56
C ILE A 271 -4.93 13.59 -0.43
N ALA A 272 -5.64 14.23 -1.34
CA ALA A 272 -6.34 13.55 -2.43
C ALA A 272 -5.32 12.97 -3.43
N PRO A 273 -5.61 11.83 -4.07
CA PRO A 273 -4.69 11.23 -5.04
C PRO A 273 -4.24 12.19 -6.14
N GLU A 274 -5.12 13.08 -6.59
CA GLU A 274 -4.87 14.06 -7.64
C GLU A 274 -3.90 15.16 -7.22
N GLU A 275 -3.76 15.40 -5.91
CA GLU A 275 -2.88 16.43 -5.34
C GLU A 275 -1.47 15.88 -5.02
N ILE A 276 -1.29 14.56 -5.01
CA ILE A 276 0.00 13.92 -4.69
C ILE A 276 1.12 14.37 -5.64
N PRO A 277 0.92 14.43 -6.97
CA PRO A 277 1.96 14.91 -7.87
C PRO A 277 2.46 16.31 -7.51
N ASN A 278 1.55 17.23 -7.18
CA ASN A 278 1.91 18.58 -6.78
C ASN A 278 2.70 18.62 -5.45
N ALA A 279 2.29 17.84 -4.45
CA ALA A 279 3.04 17.73 -3.19
C ALA A 279 4.46 17.17 -3.41
N LEU A 280 4.60 16.19 -4.30
CA LEU A 280 5.91 15.63 -4.67
C LEU A 280 6.74 16.66 -5.46
N GLN A 281 6.16 17.37 -6.43
CA GLN A 281 6.87 18.37 -7.23
C GLN A 281 7.48 19.49 -6.37
N ASN A 282 6.83 19.85 -5.26
CA ASN A 282 7.33 20.89 -4.36
C ASN A 282 8.42 20.41 -3.38
N ALA A 283 8.72 19.12 -3.34
CA ALA A 283 9.73 18.54 -2.46
C ALA A 283 11.03 18.18 -3.18
N HIS A 284 12.16 18.19 -2.45
CA HIS A 284 13.42 17.64 -2.90
C HIS A 284 13.46 16.12 -2.68
N PHE A 285 13.09 15.65 -1.50
CA PHE A 285 13.17 14.24 -1.13
C PHE A 285 11.85 13.76 -0.53
N PHE A 286 11.55 12.49 -0.78
CA PHE A 286 10.55 11.78 -0.02
C PHE A 286 11.19 11.24 1.27
N TYR A 287 10.52 11.40 2.42
CA TYR A 287 11.09 11.10 3.73
C TYR A 287 10.19 10.20 4.56
N MET A 288 10.68 9.02 5.01
CA MET A 288 9.87 8.10 5.81
C MET A 288 10.73 7.20 6.70
N ALA A 289 10.72 7.42 8.01
CA ALA A 289 11.41 6.62 9.01
C ALA A 289 10.50 5.50 9.57
N THR A 290 9.84 4.72 8.69
CA THR A 290 8.80 3.74 9.07
C THR A 290 9.37 2.52 9.81
N TRP A 291 8.59 1.98 10.74
CA TRP A 291 8.85 0.68 11.40
C TRP A 291 8.47 -0.52 10.53
N GLY A 292 7.73 -0.30 9.45
CA GLY A 292 7.37 -1.36 8.53
C GLY A 292 6.50 -0.89 7.38
N GLU A 293 6.82 -1.39 6.19
CA GLU A 293 6.04 -1.17 4.99
C GLU A 293 5.89 -2.48 4.23
N ASN A 294 4.70 -2.71 3.64
CA ASN A 294 4.50 -3.92 2.85
C ASN A 294 4.94 -3.73 1.39
N PHE A 295 4.67 -2.56 0.83
CA PHE A 295 5.12 -2.16 -0.49
C PHE A 295 5.61 -0.71 -0.49
N GLY A 296 4.80 0.24 0.00
CA GLY A 296 5.12 1.66 -0.05
C GLY A 296 4.75 2.30 -1.38
N HIS A 297 3.45 2.35 -1.71
CA HIS A 297 2.99 2.99 -2.95
C HIS A 297 3.46 4.43 -3.07
N ALA A 298 3.49 5.19 -1.96
CA ALA A 298 3.99 6.55 -1.95
C ALA A 298 5.51 6.63 -2.25
N ILE A 299 6.29 5.62 -1.83
CA ILE A 299 7.70 5.50 -2.19
C ILE A 299 7.84 5.27 -3.70
N ALA A 300 7.05 4.34 -4.26
CA ALA A 300 7.05 4.06 -5.70
C ALA A 300 6.66 5.28 -6.53
N GLU A 301 5.66 6.04 -6.08
CA GLU A 301 5.21 7.28 -6.72
C GLU A 301 6.30 8.36 -6.64
N ALA A 302 6.89 8.57 -5.46
CA ALA A 302 7.98 9.54 -5.28
C ALA A 302 9.17 9.25 -6.21
N LEU A 303 9.60 8.00 -6.29
CA LEU A 303 10.69 7.60 -7.18
C LEU A 303 10.38 7.90 -8.64
N GLN A 304 9.16 7.57 -9.12
CA GLN A 304 8.77 7.84 -10.51
C GLN A 304 8.66 9.33 -10.82
N HIS A 305 8.35 10.17 -9.82
CA HIS A 305 8.42 11.63 -9.92
C HIS A 305 9.84 12.20 -9.74
N GLY A 306 10.88 11.35 -9.78
CA GLY A 306 12.25 11.78 -9.64
C GLY A 306 12.59 12.34 -8.25
N LYS A 307 11.87 11.91 -7.20
CA LYS A 307 12.18 12.29 -5.82
C LYS A 307 13.01 11.20 -5.17
N PRO A 308 14.29 11.44 -4.91
CA PRO A 308 15.10 10.50 -4.17
C PRO A 308 14.50 10.29 -2.79
N VAL A 309 14.59 9.06 -2.27
CA VAL A 309 13.92 8.72 -1.03
C VAL A 309 14.91 8.52 0.12
N ILE A 310 14.57 9.04 1.30
CA ILE A 310 15.28 8.81 2.56
C ILE A 310 14.36 7.96 3.43
N ILE A 311 14.56 6.65 3.43
CA ILE A 311 13.64 5.70 4.06
C ILE A 311 14.37 4.72 4.97
N SER A 312 13.61 4.09 5.89
CA SER A 312 14.18 3.02 6.70
C SER A 312 14.36 1.72 5.92
N ASP A 313 15.25 0.87 6.39
CA ASP A 313 15.45 -0.50 5.92
C ASP A 313 14.30 -1.46 6.28
N ARG A 314 13.18 -0.96 6.80
CA ARG A 314 11.97 -1.72 7.12
C ARG A 314 10.94 -1.72 5.98
N THR A 315 11.38 -1.35 4.78
CA THR A 315 10.59 -1.37 3.55
C THR A 315 11.13 -2.43 2.58
N PRO A 316 10.41 -2.84 1.53
CA PRO A 316 10.94 -3.75 0.51
C PRO A 316 11.93 -3.08 -0.46
N TRP A 317 12.05 -1.76 -0.43
CA TRP A 317 12.93 -0.97 -1.31
C TRP A 317 14.37 -1.07 -0.84
N ARG A 318 15.24 -1.59 -1.71
CA ARG A 318 16.65 -1.89 -1.38
C ARG A 318 17.59 -1.39 -2.46
N ASN A 319 18.88 -1.28 -2.07
CA ASN A 319 19.96 -0.90 -2.97
C ASN A 319 19.77 0.50 -3.60
N LEU A 320 19.04 1.37 -2.92
CA LEU A 320 18.70 2.72 -3.42
C LEU A 320 19.93 3.58 -3.65
N LYS A 321 20.90 3.51 -2.74
CA LYS A 321 22.16 4.28 -2.84
C LYS A 321 22.95 3.93 -4.09
N SER A 322 23.05 2.65 -4.43
CA SER A 322 23.83 2.22 -5.61
C SER A 322 23.18 2.63 -6.94
N ALA A 323 21.87 2.88 -6.93
CA ALA A 323 21.10 3.38 -8.07
C ALA A 323 20.97 4.91 -8.10
N ASN A 324 21.58 5.63 -7.17
CA ASN A 324 21.35 7.05 -6.92
C ASN A 324 19.86 7.40 -6.76
N ALA A 325 19.07 6.48 -6.19
CA ALA A 325 17.63 6.65 -6.04
C ALA A 325 17.22 7.09 -4.62
N GLY A 326 18.17 7.19 -3.71
CA GLY A 326 17.96 7.53 -2.31
C GLY A 326 18.73 6.63 -1.35
N TRP A 327 18.23 6.49 -0.14
CA TRP A 327 18.87 5.69 0.92
C TRP A 327 17.84 4.83 1.65
N ASP A 328 18.16 3.54 1.80
CA ASP A 328 17.49 2.56 2.66
C ASP A 328 18.35 2.34 3.91
N LEU A 329 18.02 3.07 4.98
CA LEU A 329 18.87 3.23 6.17
C LEU A 329 18.42 2.32 7.33
N PRO A 330 19.34 1.80 8.16
CA PRO A 330 18.96 1.32 9.48
C PRO A 330 18.13 2.37 10.21
N LEU A 331 17.04 1.94 10.88
CA LEU A 331 16.16 2.86 11.61
C LEU A 331 16.85 3.34 12.90
N GLU A 332 17.88 4.14 12.74
CA GLU A 332 18.76 4.67 13.77
C GLU A 332 19.03 6.16 13.54
N GLU A 333 19.10 6.92 14.62
CA GLU A 333 19.31 8.36 14.63
C GLU A 333 20.53 8.78 13.80
N LYS A 334 21.69 8.14 14.06
CA LYS A 334 22.95 8.48 13.39
C LYS A 334 22.86 8.39 11.88
N SER A 335 22.28 7.30 11.36
CA SER A 335 22.18 7.03 9.93
C SER A 335 21.33 8.06 9.21
N PHE A 336 20.17 8.40 9.80
CA PHE A 336 19.28 9.39 9.22
C PHE A 336 19.84 10.81 9.33
N THR A 337 20.40 11.18 10.48
CA THR A 337 20.98 12.51 10.72
C THR A 337 22.11 12.83 9.74
N GLU A 338 22.97 11.86 9.45
CA GLU A 338 24.06 12.01 8.47
C GLU A 338 23.52 12.32 7.07
N ILE A 339 22.53 11.55 6.60
CA ILE A 339 21.95 11.73 5.27
C ILE A 339 21.14 13.02 5.17
N LEU A 340 20.43 13.41 6.22
CA LEU A 340 19.71 14.69 6.26
C LEU A 340 20.70 15.88 6.12
N LYS A 341 21.86 15.84 6.79
CA LYS A 341 22.92 16.86 6.65
C LYS A 341 23.50 16.90 5.23
N VAL A 342 23.80 15.74 4.66
CA VAL A 342 24.27 15.63 3.27
C VAL A 342 23.24 16.18 2.30
N SER A 343 21.97 15.79 2.45
CA SER A 343 20.88 16.26 1.59
C SER A 343 20.62 17.77 1.69
N HIS A 344 20.78 18.34 2.88
CA HIS A 344 20.67 19.78 3.09
C HIS A 344 21.78 20.56 2.39
N SER A 345 23.03 20.06 2.40
CA SER A 345 24.20 20.72 1.78
C SER A 345 24.31 20.52 0.26
N MET A 346 23.53 19.60 -0.35
CA MET A 346 23.57 19.36 -1.78
C MET A 346 23.25 20.61 -2.60
N ASN A 347 24.03 20.84 -3.64
CA ASN A 347 23.73 21.80 -4.70
C ASN A 347 22.86 21.17 -5.81
N GLN A 348 22.46 21.96 -6.80
CA GLN A 348 21.61 21.52 -7.91
C GLN A 348 22.22 20.37 -8.71
N SER A 349 23.51 20.43 -9.02
CA SER A 349 24.17 19.41 -9.85
C SER A 349 24.21 18.05 -9.15
N GLU A 350 24.53 18.05 -7.86
CA GLU A 350 24.50 16.85 -7.02
C GLU A 350 23.09 16.29 -6.90
N TYR A 351 22.11 17.16 -6.65
CA TYR A 351 20.70 16.76 -6.55
C TYR A 351 20.17 16.14 -7.85
N ASN A 352 20.54 16.70 -9.01
CA ASN A 352 20.10 16.17 -10.31
C ASN A 352 20.54 14.72 -10.54
N VAL A 353 21.72 14.33 -10.05
CA VAL A 353 22.18 12.92 -10.12
C VAL A 353 21.23 12.00 -9.37
N TRP A 354 20.81 12.39 -8.15
CA TRP A 354 19.90 11.61 -7.34
C TRP A 354 18.47 11.62 -7.89
N SER A 355 18.00 12.75 -8.38
CA SER A 355 16.66 12.88 -8.97
C SER A 355 16.52 12.02 -10.23
N ASN A 356 17.50 12.06 -11.12
CA ASN A 356 17.51 11.23 -12.34
C ASN A 356 17.62 9.74 -12.00
N GLY A 357 18.45 9.38 -11.02
CA GLY A 357 18.57 8.01 -10.52
C GLY A 357 17.25 7.50 -9.92
N ALA A 358 16.58 8.31 -9.13
CA ALA A 358 15.26 7.99 -8.56
C ALA A 358 14.24 7.72 -9.65
N LYS A 359 14.14 8.61 -10.64
CA LYS A 359 13.21 8.47 -11.78
C LYS A 359 13.47 7.19 -12.57
N ALA A 360 14.73 6.94 -12.93
CA ALA A 360 15.13 5.73 -13.66
C ALA A 360 14.80 4.44 -12.87
N PHE A 361 15.14 4.42 -11.57
CA PHE A 361 14.88 3.28 -10.69
C PHE A 361 13.36 3.03 -10.52
N GLY A 362 12.58 4.08 -10.27
CA GLY A 362 11.13 4.01 -10.10
C GLY A 362 10.43 3.46 -11.34
N HIS A 363 10.78 3.97 -12.52
CA HIS A 363 10.23 3.49 -13.79
C HIS A 363 10.66 2.06 -14.12
N ALA A 364 11.93 1.70 -13.89
CA ALA A 364 12.40 0.33 -14.09
C ALA A 364 11.65 -0.67 -13.22
N HIS A 365 11.39 -0.31 -11.94
CA HIS A 365 10.63 -1.15 -11.03
C HIS A 365 9.14 -1.27 -11.44
N ALA A 366 8.51 -0.15 -11.82
CA ALA A 366 7.09 -0.14 -12.23
C ALA A 366 6.84 -0.97 -13.50
N ASN A 367 7.82 -0.99 -14.42
CA ASN A 367 7.73 -1.68 -15.71
C ASN A 367 8.39 -3.07 -15.70
N ASP A 368 8.77 -3.63 -14.55
CA ASP A 368 9.39 -4.96 -14.49
C ASP A 368 8.39 -6.06 -14.90
N PRO A 369 8.60 -6.73 -16.05
CA PRO A 369 7.66 -7.73 -16.57
C PRO A 369 7.55 -8.95 -15.64
N ARG A 370 8.54 -9.22 -14.78
CA ARG A 370 8.52 -10.32 -13.83
C ARG A 370 7.39 -10.17 -12.81
N HIS A 371 7.03 -8.93 -12.47
CA HIS A 371 5.92 -8.65 -11.57
C HIS A 371 4.59 -9.11 -12.20
N LEU A 372 4.31 -8.77 -13.45
CA LEU A 372 3.10 -9.22 -14.16
C LEU A 372 3.09 -10.74 -14.35
N GLN A 373 4.24 -11.34 -14.70
CA GLN A 373 4.36 -12.79 -14.89
C GLN A 373 4.02 -13.56 -13.61
N SER A 374 4.37 -13.05 -12.44
CA SER A 374 4.03 -13.68 -11.16
C SER A 374 2.52 -13.74 -10.90
N TYR A 375 1.77 -12.72 -11.35
CA TYR A 375 0.30 -12.75 -11.28
C TYR A 375 -0.32 -13.72 -12.30
N TYR A 376 0.22 -13.80 -13.49
CA TYR A 376 -0.25 -14.82 -14.44
C TYR A 376 -0.02 -16.24 -13.90
N SER A 377 1.07 -16.46 -13.16
CA SER A 377 1.33 -17.73 -12.46
C SER A 377 0.36 -17.98 -11.30
N LEU A 378 0.01 -16.93 -10.53
CA LEU A 378 -0.98 -17.02 -9.46
C LEU A 378 -2.36 -17.45 -9.99
N PHE A 379 -2.72 -16.95 -11.17
CA PHE A 379 -4.00 -17.23 -11.82
C PHE A 379 -3.88 -18.27 -12.98
N ALA A 380 -2.85 -19.10 -12.99
CA ALA A 380 -2.63 -20.13 -14.01
C ALA A 380 -3.58 -21.34 -13.92
#